data_9dd4e488d03395f62431c4570609b180
#
_entry.id   9dd4e488d03395f62431c4570609b180
#
_cell.length_a   1.000
_cell.length_b   1.000
_cell.length_c   1.000
_cell.angle_alpha   90.00
_cell.angle_beta   90.00
_cell.angle_gamma   90.00
#
_symmetry.space_group_name_H-M   'P 1'
#
loop_
_entity.id
_entity.type
_entity.pdbx_description
1 polymer ?
#
loop_
_entity_poly.entity_id
_entity_poly.type
_entity_poly.pdbx_seq_one_letter_code
_entity_poly.pdbx_strand_id
1 'polypeptide(L)'
;MGISQFIKDKAMELGFSACGIAEVAKAGSEEAYFDQWIAEGYHAGMKYMENHREIRLNPDGLVEGAKSVISVALNYYPKVLRNPAEPYISYYAYGEDYHGVVKDKLRQLWKAITEHHPSNNEARVFTDSAPLLERYWAWKEYESNHPGQRLFLFPWGDRDNFGSRYL
;
A
#
# COMPACT_ATOMS: atom_id res chain seq x y z
N MET A 1 -1.92 25.85 0.13
CA MET A 1 -1.85 24.44 -0.30
C MET A 1 -2.66 23.61 0.65
N GLY A 2 -3.56 22.76 0.17
CA GLY A 2 -4.34 21.86 1.04
C GLY A 2 -3.46 20.75 1.63
N ILE A 3 -3.84 20.20 2.78
CA ILE A 3 -3.07 19.17 3.48
C ILE A 3 -2.81 17.93 2.61
N SER A 4 -3.80 17.50 1.81
CA SER A 4 -3.65 16.35 0.91
C SER A 4 -2.56 16.55 -0.14
N GLN A 5 -2.45 17.75 -0.71
CA GLN A 5 -1.40 18.05 -1.68
C GLN A 5 -0.03 18.10 -1.00
N PHE A 6 0.06 18.69 0.19
CA PHE A 6 1.30 18.69 0.98
C PHE A 6 1.80 17.27 1.24
N ILE A 7 0.89 16.36 1.65
CA ILE A 7 1.23 14.95 1.91
C ILE A 7 1.78 14.28 0.66
N LYS A 8 1.10 14.46 -0.49
CA LYS A 8 1.53 13.88 -1.77
C LYS A 8 2.91 14.40 -2.19
N ASP A 9 3.11 15.71 -2.15
CA ASP A 9 4.40 16.32 -2.52
C ASP A 9 5.52 15.84 -1.59
N LYS A 10 5.26 15.77 -0.29
CA LYS A 10 6.23 15.31 0.70
C LYS A 10 6.60 13.84 0.53
N ALA A 11 5.63 12.99 0.18
CA ALA A 11 5.90 11.61 -0.15
C ALA A 11 6.85 11.48 -1.37
N MET A 12 6.61 12.28 -2.42
CA MET A 12 7.50 12.31 -3.60
C MET A 12 8.91 12.79 -3.24
N GLU A 13 9.05 13.83 -2.41
CA GLU A 13 10.35 14.30 -1.90
C GLU A 13 11.11 13.22 -1.12
N LEU A 14 10.41 12.38 -0.35
CA LEU A 14 10.96 11.25 0.37
C LEU A 14 11.32 10.06 -0.54
N GLY A 15 11.05 10.18 -1.85
CA GLY A 15 11.42 9.20 -2.87
C GLY A 15 10.41 8.08 -3.07
N PHE A 16 9.16 8.25 -2.61
CA PHE A 16 8.07 7.38 -3.07
C PHE A 16 7.73 7.70 -4.53
N SER A 17 7.28 6.71 -5.27
CA SER A 17 6.89 6.84 -6.68
C SER A 17 5.41 7.21 -6.86
N ALA A 18 4.60 6.97 -5.85
CA ALA A 18 3.20 7.37 -5.81
C ALA A 18 2.73 7.54 -4.36
N CYS A 19 1.70 8.38 -4.19
CA CYS A 19 1.02 8.58 -2.91
C CYS A 19 -0.46 8.85 -3.14
N GLY A 20 -1.31 8.07 -2.49
CA GLY A 20 -2.76 8.21 -2.52
C GLY A 20 -3.34 8.37 -1.12
N ILE A 21 -4.49 9.04 -1.02
CA ILE A 21 -5.21 9.27 0.25
C ILE A 21 -6.66 8.87 0.04
N ALA A 22 -7.09 7.80 0.70
CA ALA A 22 -8.46 7.34 0.70
C ALA A 22 -9.16 7.67 2.03
N GLU A 23 -10.41 8.05 1.98
CA GLU A 23 -11.25 8.16 3.17
C GLU A 23 -11.56 6.77 3.72
N VAL A 24 -11.46 6.61 5.05
CA VAL A 24 -11.80 5.36 5.72
C VAL A 24 -13.31 5.15 5.65
N ALA A 25 -13.70 4.03 5.09
CA ALA A 25 -15.05 3.51 5.11
C ALA A 25 -14.99 1.99 5.19
N LYS A 26 -16.04 1.36 5.70
CA LYS A 26 -16.12 -0.10 5.68
C LYS A 26 -16.02 -0.60 4.23
N ALA A 27 -15.20 -1.62 3.99
CA ALA A 27 -15.04 -2.24 2.68
C ALA A 27 -16.35 -2.95 2.28
N GLY A 28 -17.14 -2.34 1.40
CA GLY A 28 -18.48 -2.81 1.04
C GLY A 28 -18.47 -4.10 0.21
N SER A 29 -18.32 -3.97 -1.12
CA SER A 29 -18.32 -5.11 -2.05
C SER A 29 -17.17 -6.09 -1.83
N GLU A 30 -16.03 -5.62 -1.35
CA GLU A 30 -14.84 -6.43 -1.07
C GLU A 30 -15.03 -7.38 0.11
N GLU A 31 -15.95 -7.08 1.02
CA GLU A 31 -16.30 -7.96 2.14
C GLU A 31 -16.82 -9.31 1.61
N ALA A 32 -17.81 -9.28 0.73
CA ALA A 32 -18.38 -10.50 0.13
C ALA A 32 -17.34 -11.27 -0.70
N TYR A 33 -16.50 -10.55 -1.46
CA TYR A 33 -15.44 -11.17 -2.25
C TYR A 33 -14.38 -11.83 -1.35
N PHE A 34 -13.96 -11.18 -0.28
CA PHE A 34 -12.99 -11.73 0.66
C PHE A 34 -13.53 -12.98 1.34
N ASP A 35 -14.80 -12.96 1.80
CA ASP A 35 -15.45 -14.11 2.43
C ASP A 35 -15.55 -15.30 1.47
N GLN A 36 -15.96 -15.06 0.23
CA GLN A 36 -16.00 -16.09 -0.80
C GLN A 36 -14.61 -16.66 -1.06
N TRP A 37 -13.58 -15.81 -1.21
CA TRP A 37 -12.19 -16.21 -1.44
C TRP A 37 -11.64 -17.11 -0.32
N ILE A 38 -11.98 -16.81 0.95
CA ILE A 38 -11.66 -17.66 2.10
C ILE A 38 -12.44 -18.98 2.05
N ALA A 39 -13.76 -18.92 1.83
CA ALA A 39 -14.63 -20.10 1.82
C ALA A 39 -14.26 -21.11 0.73
N GLU A 40 -13.79 -20.63 -0.43
CA GLU A 40 -13.34 -21.47 -1.54
C GLU A 40 -11.88 -21.96 -1.35
N GLY A 41 -11.21 -21.61 -0.27
CA GLY A 41 -9.85 -22.06 0.05
C GLY A 41 -8.76 -21.47 -0.83
N TYR A 42 -9.02 -20.36 -1.53
CA TYR A 42 -8.04 -19.71 -2.43
C TYR A 42 -6.84 -19.13 -1.68
N HIS A 43 -6.94 -18.96 -0.37
CA HIS A 43 -5.81 -18.61 0.49
C HIS A 43 -4.81 -19.77 0.68
N ALA A 44 -5.11 -20.98 0.20
CA ALA A 44 -4.26 -22.18 0.28
C ALA A 44 -3.73 -22.43 1.71
N GLY A 45 -2.41 -22.49 1.90
CA GLY A 45 -1.78 -22.67 3.22
C GLY A 45 -1.68 -21.41 4.08
N MET A 46 -2.14 -20.25 3.59
CA MET A 46 -2.03 -18.96 4.29
C MET A 46 -3.14 -18.76 5.32
N LYS A 47 -3.22 -19.65 6.33
CA LYS A 47 -4.25 -19.62 7.38
C LYS A 47 -4.33 -18.29 8.14
N TYR A 48 -3.25 -17.52 8.20
CA TYR A 48 -3.25 -16.18 8.78
C TYR A 48 -4.20 -15.21 8.07
N MET A 49 -4.62 -15.51 6.85
CA MET A 49 -5.60 -14.70 6.12
C MET A 49 -7.01 -14.82 6.72
N GLU A 50 -7.34 -15.93 7.36
CA GLU A 50 -8.61 -16.15 8.06
C GLU A 50 -8.70 -15.30 9.34
N ASN A 51 -7.53 -14.93 9.91
CA ASN A 51 -7.45 -14.17 11.15
C ASN A 51 -7.70 -12.68 10.92
N HIS A 52 -8.28 -12.03 11.94
CA HIS A 52 -8.48 -10.57 11.95
C HIS A 52 -9.32 -10.02 10.79
N ARG A 53 -10.31 -10.79 10.32
CA ARG A 53 -11.18 -10.42 9.21
C ARG A 53 -11.74 -9.01 9.36
N GLU A 54 -12.31 -8.67 10.53
CA GLU A 54 -12.92 -7.37 10.79
C GLU A 54 -11.91 -6.22 10.62
N ILE A 55 -10.69 -6.40 11.11
CA ILE A 55 -9.62 -5.40 10.99
C ILE A 55 -9.17 -5.26 9.52
N ARG A 56 -9.14 -6.37 8.78
CA ARG A 56 -8.78 -6.34 7.35
C ARG A 56 -9.74 -5.49 6.53
N LEU A 57 -11.01 -5.56 6.87
CA LEU A 57 -12.09 -4.88 6.17
C LEU A 57 -12.38 -3.48 6.72
N ASN A 58 -11.92 -3.18 7.94
CA ASN A 58 -12.13 -1.89 8.58
C ASN A 58 -10.87 -1.42 9.33
N PRO A 59 -10.14 -0.43 8.79
CA PRO A 59 -8.93 0.12 9.41
C PRO A 59 -9.13 0.74 10.79
N ASP A 60 -10.36 1.07 11.17
CA ASP A 60 -10.70 1.60 12.50
C ASP A 60 -10.24 0.67 13.63
N GLY A 61 -10.20 -0.66 13.37
CA GLY A 61 -9.64 -1.64 14.30
C GLY A 61 -8.12 -1.56 14.46
N LEU A 62 -7.40 -0.81 13.63
CA LEU A 62 -5.96 -0.57 13.74
C LEU A 62 -5.64 0.76 14.41
N VAL A 63 -6.42 1.78 14.13
CA VAL A 63 -6.32 3.12 14.70
C VAL A 63 -7.75 3.61 14.94
N GLU A 64 -8.15 3.73 16.19
CA GLU A 64 -9.50 4.14 16.57
C GLU A 64 -9.83 5.54 16.00
N GLY A 65 -10.97 5.67 15.37
CA GLY A 65 -11.40 6.93 14.74
C GLY A 65 -10.58 7.33 13.51
N ALA A 66 -9.87 6.38 12.87
CA ALA A 66 -9.15 6.66 11.64
C ALA A 66 -10.05 7.31 10.57
N LYS A 67 -9.59 8.41 9.97
CA LYS A 67 -10.32 9.15 8.94
C LYS A 67 -9.80 8.88 7.53
N SER A 68 -8.50 8.57 7.42
CA SER A 68 -7.84 8.40 6.12
C SER A 68 -6.81 7.29 6.15
N VAL A 69 -6.67 6.61 5.03
CA VAL A 69 -5.54 5.73 4.73
C VAL A 69 -4.67 6.41 3.69
N ILE A 70 -3.39 6.58 4.02
CA ILE A 70 -2.38 7.10 3.10
C ILE A 70 -1.61 5.88 2.55
N SER A 71 -1.78 5.62 1.26
CA SER A 71 -1.09 4.55 0.56
C SER A 71 0.09 5.13 -0.22
N VAL A 72 1.23 4.48 -0.16
CA VAL A 72 2.44 4.89 -0.90
C VAL A 72 2.99 3.73 -1.70
N ALA A 73 3.67 4.03 -2.81
CA ALA A 73 4.41 3.04 -3.58
C ALA A 73 5.89 3.42 -3.64
N LEU A 74 6.76 2.45 -3.42
CA LEU A 74 8.19 2.60 -3.57
C LEU A 74 8.68 1.74 -4.72
N ASN A 75 9.33 2.36 -5.72
CA ASN A 75 9.92 1.63 -6.82
C ASN A 75 11.23 0.96 -6.37
N TYR A 76 11.31 -0.34 -6.51
CA TYR A 76 12.49 -1.16 -6.21
C TYR A 76 13.20 -1.71 -7.46
N TYR A 77 12.78 -1.29 -8.67
CA TYR A 77 13.39 -1.76 -9.90
C TYR A 77 14.82 -1.23 -10.03
N PRO A 78 15.83 -2.11 -10.18
CA PRO A 78 17.22 -1.69 -10.18
C PRO A 78 17.59 -0.99 -11.49
N LYS A 79 18.50 -0.01 -11.40
CA LYS A 79 19.05 0.67 -12.60
C LYS A 79 19.91 -0.26 -13.46
N VAL A 80 20.58 -1.24 -12.84
CA VAL A 80 21.42 -2.24 -13.50
C VAL A 80 20.74 -3.59 -13.37
N LEU A 81 20.41 -4.17 -14.51
CA LEU A 81 19.82 -5.50 -14.54
C LEU A 81 20.86 -6.56 -14.24
N ARG A 82 20.44 -7.64 -13.57
CA ARG A 82 21.29 -8.79 -13.32
C ARG A 82 21.71 -9.47 -14.63
N ASN A 83 22.84 -10.17 -14.58
CA ASN A 83 23.24 -11.07 -15.65
C ASN A 83 22.25 -12.26 -15.72
N PRO A 84 21.66 -12.56 -16.90
CA PRO A 84 20.75 -13.70 -17.05
C PRO A 84 21.36 -15.06 -16.69
N ALA A 85 22.68 -15.20 -16.70
CA ALA A 85 23.39 -16.42 -16.31
C ALA A 85 23.44 -16.65 -14.79
N GLU A 86 23.10 -15.65 -13.99
CA GLU A 86 23.07 -15.76 -12.53
C GLU A 86 21.73 -16.30 -12.01
N PRO A 87 21.70 -16.96 -10.83
CA PRO A 87 20.47 -17.42 -10.22
C PRO A 87 19.44 -16.30 -10.08
N TYR A 88 18.16 -16.62 -10.30
CA TYR A 88 17.08 -15.66 -10.18
C TYR A 88 16.78 -15.36 -8.71
N ILE A 89 16.98 -14.11 -8.31
CA ILE A 89 16.52 -13.56 -7.04
C ILE A 89 15.58 -12.40 -7.39
N SER A 90 14.43 -12.32 -6.74
CA SER A 90 13.47 -11.23 -6.98
C SER A 90 14.08 -9.88 -6.61
N TYR A 91 13.87 -8.86 -7.43
CA TYR A 91 14.49 -7.54 -7.25
C TYR A 91 14.14 -6.87 -5.91
N TYR A 92 12.96 -7.12 -5.36
CA TYR A 92 12.59 -6.58 -4.05
C TYR A 92 13.46 -7.09 -2.90
N ALA A 93 14.15 -8.22 -3.10
CA ALA A 93 15.04 -8.82 -2.11
C ALA A 93 16.50 -8.31 -2.24
N TYR A 94 16.75 -7.35 -3.14
CA TYR A 94 18.07 -6.77 -3.30
C TYR A 94 18.29 -5.63 -2.30
N GLY A 95 19.49 -5.57 -1.74
CA GLY A 95 19.90 -4.49 -0.83
C GLY A 95 19.38 -4.67 0.59
N GLU A 96 18.95 -3.56 1.19
CA GLU A 96 18.42 -3.55 2.54
C GLU A 96 16.99 -4.10 2.61
N ASP A 97 16.60 -4.59 3.79
CA ASP A 97 15.23 -5.03 4.04
C ASP A 97 14.24 -3.87 3.83
N TYR A 98 13.41 -4.00 2.80
CA TYR A 98 12.44 -2.97 2.43
C TYR A 98 11.43 -2.65 3.54
N HIS A 99 11.15 -3.58 4.45
CA HIS A 99 10.27 -3.32 5.59
C HIS A 99 10.82 -2.21 6.49
N GLY A 100 12.14 -2.19 6.71
CA GLY A 100 12.82 -1.12 7.42
C GLY A 100 12.77 0.19 6.64
N VAL A 101 13.24 0.14 5.41
CA VAL A 101 13.36 1.31 4.51
C VAL A 101 12.02 2.04 4.34
N VAL A 102 10.94 1.29 4.04
CA VAL A 102 9.61 1.88 3.83
C VAL A 102 9.05 2.44 5.13
N LYS A 103 9.17 1.72 6.25
CA LYS A 103 8.68 2.21 7.55
C LYS A 103 9.40 3.48 8.00
N ASP A 104 10.70 3.59 7.76
CA ASP A 104 11.45 4.80 8.13
C ASP A 104 11.05 5.99 7.29
N LYS A 105 10.83 5.81 5.99
CA LYS A 105 10.28 6.86 5.12
C LYS A 105 8.85 7.26 5.54
N LEU A 106 8.00 6.30 5.90
CA LEU A 106 6.65 6.59 6.40
C LEU A 106 6.67 7.36 7.73
N ARG A 107 7.60 7.04 8.65
CA ARG A 107 7.79 7.81 9.89
C ARG A 107 8.23 9.25 9.61
N GLN A 108 9.13 9.44 8.63
CA GLN A 108 9.54 10.78 8.20
C GLN A 108 8.37 11.55 7.58
N LEU A 109 7.54 10.88 6.75
CA LEU A 109 6.33 11.48 6.20
C LEU A 109 5.37 11.90 7.31
N TRP A 110 5.10 11.01 8.27
CA TRP A 110 4.22 11.30 9.40
C TRP A 110 4.74 12.48 10.24
N LYS A 111 6.04 12.51 10.54
CA LYS A 111 6.67 13.64 11.23
C LYS A 111 6.45 14.95 10.48
N ALA A 112 6.67 14.99 9.18
CA ALA A 112 6.44 16.18 8.37
C ALA A 112 4.97 16.64 8.37
N ILE A 113 4.03 15.69 8.35
CA ILE A 113 2.59 15.98 8.44
C ILE A 113 2.25 16.64 9.77
N THR A 114 2.74 16.09 10.88
CA THR A 114 2.47 16.63 12.23
C THR A 114 3.11 18.00 12.47
N GLU A 115 4.27 18.24 11.89
CA GLU A 115 4.95 19.56 11.95
C GLU A 115 4.21 20.61 11.10
N HIS A 116 3.70 20.23 9.93
CA HIS A 116 2.96 21.13 9.04
C HIS A 116 1.54 21.40 9.52
N HIS A 117 0.90 20.39 10.11
CA HIS A 117 -0.48 20.47 10.59
C HIS A 117 -0.57 19.87 12.01
N PRO A 118 -0.17 20.62 13.04
CA PRO A 118 -0.23 20.17 14.42
C PRO A 118 -1.66 19.80 14.82
N SER A 119 -1.85 18.57 15.22
CA SER A 119 -3.14 18.02 15.64
C SER A 119 -2.89 16.88 16.63
N ASN A 120 -3.89 16.53 17.43
CA ASN A 120 -3.83 15.35 18.30
C ASN A 120 -4.15 14.06 17.55
N ASN A 121 -3.88 14.00 16.26
CA ASN A 121 -4.11 12.81 15.46
C ASN A 121 -3.06 11.75 15.76
N GLU A 122 -3.49 10.51 15.77
CA GLU A 122 -2.63 9.34 15.81
C GLU A 122 -2.47 8.76 14.41
N ALA A 123 -1.35 8.13 14.16
CA ALA A 123 -1.14 7.33 12.97
C ALA A 123 -0.33 6.06 13.28
N ARG A 124 -0.57 5.05 12.48
CA ARG A 124 0.19 3.81 12.52
C ARG A 124 0.79 3.54 11.15
N VAL A 125 2.11 3.31 11.12
CA VAL A 125 2.82 2.98 9.87
C VAL A 125 3.13 1.49 9.82
N PHE A 126 2.90 0.88 8.66
CA PHE A 126 3.17 -0.53 8.44
C PHE A 126 3.48 -0.81 6.97
N THR A 127 4.09 -1.94 6.75
CA THR A 127 4.40 -2.52 5.44
C THR A 127 4.31 -4.02 5.63
N ASP A 128 3.38 -4.71 4.97
CA ASP A 128 3.11 -6.15 5.05
C ASP A 128 2.97 -6.73 6.48
N SER A 129 2.88 -5.86 7.49
CA SER A 129 2.97 -6.24 8.91
C SER A 129 1.67 -6.01 9.70
N ALA A 130 0.60 -5.64 9.04
CA ALA A 130 -0.72 -5.47 9.64
C ALA A 130 -1.80 -6.19 8.81
N PRO A 131 -2.88 -6.64 9.44
CA PRO A 131 -4.00 -7.23 8.73
C PRO A 131 -4.83 -6.13 8.05
N LEU A 132 -4.31 -5.57 6.97
CA LEU A 132 -4.96 -4.57 6.14
C LEU A 132 -4.95 -5.01 4.68
N LEU A 133 -6.01 -4.70 3.95
CA LEU A 133 -6.07 -4.91 2.50
C LEU A 133 -5.36 -3.75 1.78
N GLU A 134 -4.02 -3.71 1.83
CA GLU A 134 -3.22 -2.58 1.33
C GLU A 134 -3.53 -2.24 -0.13
N ARG A 135 -3.67 -3.26 -1.00
CA ARG A 135 -4.02 -3.07 -2.41
C ARG A 135 -5.41 -2.47 -2.61
N TYR A 136 -6.37 -2.84 -1.78
CA TYR A 136 -7.72 -2.29 -1.83
C TYR A 136 -7.72 -0.79 -1.53
N TRP A 137 -6.99 -0.37 -0.50
CA TRP A 137 -6.91 1.05 -0.14
C TRP A 137 -6.19 1.89 -1.18
N ALA A 138 -5.13 1.36 -1.80
CA ALA A 138 -4.46 2.00 -2.92
C ALA A 138 -5.38 2.12 -4.15
N TRP A 139 -6.14 1.06 -4.46
CA TRP A 139 -7.12 1.08 -5.54
C TRP A 139 -8.28 2.05 -5.27
N LYS A 140 -8.78 2.10 -4.06
CA LYS A 140 -9.89 2.98 -3.68
C LYS A 140 -9.56 4.46 -3.87
N GLU A 141 -8.34 4.86 -3.56
CA GLU A 141 -7.86 6.22 -3.86
C GLU A 141 -7.83 6.47 -5.37
N TYR A 142 -7.29 5.54 -6.12
CA TYR A 142 -7.19 5.66 -7.57
C TYR A 142 -8.59 5.77 -8.21
N GLU A 143 -9.53 4.91 -7.85
CA GLU A 143 -10.89 4.93 -8.37
C GLU A 143 -11.60 6.26 -8.07
N SER A 144 -11.42 6.81 -6.88
CA SER A 144 -12.01 8.09 -6.46
C SER A 144 -11.52 9.26 -7.32
N ASN A 145 -10.27 9.21 -7.78
CA ASN A 145 -9.67 10.27 -8.59
C ASN A 145 -9.78 10.00 -10.11
N HIS A 146 -10.08 8.76 -10.51
CA HIS A 146 -10.15 8.34 -11.91
C HIS A 146 -11.39 7.45 -12.14
N PRO A 147 -12.61 7.98 -11.97
CA PRO A 147 -13.84 7.21 -12.07
C PRO A 147 -13.98 6.53 -13.45
N GLY A 148 -14.21 5.22 -13.42
CA GLY A 148 -14.36 4.40 -14.63
C GLY A 148 -13.05 3.90 -15.26
N GLN A 149 -11.90 4.26 -14.73
CA GLN A 149 -10.62 3.69 -15.15
C GLN A 149 -10.27 2.48 -14.26
N ARG A 150 -9.69 1.44 -14.87
CA ARG A 150 -9.25 0.25 -14.13
C ARG A 150 -7.78 0.39 -13.77
N LEU A 151 -7.46 0.40 -12.49
CA LEU A 151 -6.10 0.21 -12.03
C LEU A 151 -5.76 -1.28 -12.10
N PHE A 152 -4.89 -1.66 -13.00
CA PHE A 152 -4.32 -3.01 -13.00
C PHE A 152 -3.17 -3.07 -11.99
N LEU A 153 -3.48 -3.43 -10.75
CA LEU A 153 -2.46 -3.87 -9.81
C LEU A 153 -2.07 -5.29 -10.21
N PHE A 154 -0.98 -5.43 -10.95
CA PHE A 154 -0.48 -6.76 -11.33
C PHE A 154 -0.13 -7.57 -10.10
N PRO A 155 -0.58 -8.83 -10.02
CA PRO A 155 -0.06 -9.75 -9.03
C PRO A 155 1.44 -9.95 -9.28
N TRP A 156 2.19 -10.13 -8.21
CA TRP A 156 3.57 -10.57 -8.22
C TRP A 156 3.78 -11.71 -9.22
N GLY A 157 4.61 -11.52 -10.23
CA GLY A 157 5.03 -12.61 -11.10
C GLY A 157 5.13 -12.35 -12.59
N ASP A 158 4.57 -11.28 -13.13
CA ASP A 158 4.76 -11.01 -14.57
C ASP A 158 6.08 -10.30 -14.83
N ARG A 159 7.02 -11.07 -15.38
CA ARG A 159 8.43 -10.71 -15.57
C ARG A 159 8.67 -9.60 -16.60
N ASP A 160 7.75 -9.35 -17.51
CA ASP A 160 8.06 -8.63 -18.74
C ASP A 160 7.37 -7.29 -18.92
N ASN A 161 6.54 -6.82 -17.97
CA ASN A 161 5.69 -5.65 -18.18
C ASN A 161 5.79 -4.51 -17.16
N PHE A 162 6.78 -4.49 -16.28
CA PHE A 162 6.91 -3.42 -15.27
C PHE A 162 7.46 -2.09 -15.81
N GLY A 163 7.73 -1.99 -17.10
CA GLY A 163 8.42 -0.82 -17.69
C GLY A 163 7.54 0.16 -18.46
N SER A 164 6.29 -0.10 -18.79
CA SER A 164 5.68 0.71 -19.85
C SER A 164 4.16 0.96 -19.81
N ARG A 165 3.47 0.73 -18.70
CA ARG A 165 2.00 0.98 -18.67
C ARG A 165 1.52 1.64 -17.39
N TYR A 166 2.08 2.81 -17.07
CA TYR A 166 1.41 3.82 -16.29
C TYR A 166 1.09 4.98 -17.23
N LEU A 167 0.03 4.87 -17.96
CA LEU A 167 -0.69 5.97 -18.62
C LEU A 167 -2.16 5.81 -18.28
#